data_46ec14751d146505d47078d5fbdccf62
#
_entry.id   46ec14751d146505d47078d5fbdccf62
#
_cell.length_a   1.000
_cell.length_b   1.000
_cell.length_c   1.000
_cell.angle_alpha   90.00
_cell.angle_beta   90.00
_cell.angle_gamma   90.00
#
_symmetry.space_group_name_H-M   'P 1'
#
loop_
_entity.id
_entity.type
_entity.pdbx_description
1 polymer ?
#
loop_
_entity_poly.entity_id
_entity_poly.type
_entity_poly.pdbx_seq_one_letter_code
_entity_poly.pdbx_strand_id
1 'polypeptide(L)'
;MTDASAVSASRLVQLWKALEEPLQNPDRPLPVRLAQAAVVWSGARSGALYLRDKDAWIRAAVAGVSELEALDLPETCPAIPTHHKGAFWVPLSAEGEVHGHLGLHGVEPEESAELGAFLGFVLGGLLGAYRLSRLVKEADFEVRTRLVELESLYDLGLSLSGQLDIASLGDEVLFRSISLTDAGKGTLVLFHEDGRVLLERNLGGQFLPAQEFASWNLPEGEAVINNAAAAVPTAGVHLMSCQKCLVVPISVSGRRLGVLAVADKESRDGGVLDFTASDARLLSLFANQAAAAVETARLHRAAIESERIEREMELAAAIQREILPHSLPEVSGVELAAANLPTRHVGGDYYDLFPLSRGRLGFLVADVSGKGVPAALLVSTVHAAVHLQIDEARTVVDLVSRIDRHLRRYAATRKFLTIFFGLFEPDSGLLTYVSAGHNPALLLRRSGLMARLNSTGVPVGMFPDASWRQETATLAPRDLLCVYTDGLTEAVNVQEEEFGLERLSKLIAGGRETPLKELCDHVLAKVADFATDMPQYDDQTLLLLRRRES
;
A
#
# COMPACT_ATOMS: atom_id res chain seq x y z
N MET A 1 16.68 3.28 73.05
CA MET A 1 17.40 4.54 72.79
C MET A 1 18.55 4.59 73.79
N THR A 2 19.63 3.89 73.47
CA THR A 2 20.84 3.87 74.29
C THR A 2 21.96 4.40 73.42
N ASP A 3 22.46 5.50 73.84
CA ASP A 3 23.72 6.22 73.63
C ASP A 3 24.66 5.75 72.47
N ALA A 4 24.26 6.05 71.26
CA ALA A 4 25.18 6.01 70.08
C ALA A 4 25.90 7.34 69.85
N SER A 5 26.04 8.17 70.90
CA SER A 5 26.46 9.58 70.78
C SER A 5 27.91 9.88 71.15
N ALA A 6 28.79 8.91 71.22
CA ALA A 6 30.18 9.19 71.61
C ALA A 6 31.25 8.58 70.69
N VAL A 7 31.03 8.57 69.37
CA VAL A 7 32.22 8.63 68.50
C VAL A 7 32.82 10.02 68.65
N SER A 8 33.94 10.16 69.34
CA SER A 8 34.53 11.48 69.62
C SER A 8 34.76 12.24 68.31
N ALA A 9 34.52 13.57 68.32
CA ALA A 9 34.77 14.44 67.17
C ALA A 9 36.15 14.24 66.54
N SER A 10 37.13 13.83 67.38
CA SER A 10 38.49 13.44 66.97
C SER A 10 38.52 12.22 66.04
N ARG A 11 37.69 11.18 66.31
CA ARG A 11 37.59 9.96 65.45
C ARG A 11 36.85 10.25 64.12
N LEU A 12 35.86 11.13 64.09
CA LEU A 12 35.23 11.59 62.88
C LEU A 12 36.20 12.36 61.96
N VAL A 13 37.01 13.22 62.53
CA VAL A 13 38.04 13.94 61.77
C VAL A 13 39.12 13.00 61.25
N GLN A 14 39.46 11.95 61.97
CA GLN A 14 40.39 10.91 61.49
C GLN A 14 39.83 10.10 60.36
N LEU A 15 38.53 9.71 60.43
CA LEU A 15 37.90 9.05 59.36
C LEU A 15 37.81 9.93 58.11
N TRP A 16 37.40 11.20 58.26
CA TRP A 16 37.36 12.13 57.17
C TRP A 16 38.73 12.24 56.47
N LYS A 17 39.80 12.39 57.21
CA LYS A 17 41.17 12.39 56.66
C LYS A 17 41.52 11.06 55.97
N ALA A 18 41.13 9.92 56.54
CA ALA A 18 41.34 8.60 55.94
C ALA A 18 40.53 8.37 54.66
N LEU A 19 39.35 9.01 54.53
CA LEU A 19 38.54 8.98 53.34
C LEU A 19 38.96 10.00 52.29
N GLU A 20 39.48 11.16 52.72
CA GLU A 20 39.79 12.29 51.84
C GLU A 20 40.82 11.91 50.77
N GLU A 21 41.95 11.34 51.15
CA GLU A 21 43.03 10.98 50.24
C GLU A 21 42.64 9.85 49.26
N PRO A 22 42.09 8.70 49.72
CA PRO A 22 41.60 7.67 48.80
C PRO A 22 40.42 8.11 47.95
N LEU A 23 39.52 8.99 48.45
CA LEU A 23 38.35 9.45 47.68
C LEU A 23 38.69 10.50 46.64
N GLN A 24 39.75 11.28 46.82
CA GLN A 24 40.22 12.28 45.86
C GLN A 24 40.98 11.71 44.66
N ASN A 25 41.40 10.43 44.71
CA ASN A 25 42.11 9.80 43.59
C ASN A 25 41.13 9.30 42.51
N PRO A 26 40.93 10.05 41.41
CA PRO A 26 39.97 9.70 40.38
C PRO A 26 40.39 8.47 39.55
N ASP A 27 41.67 8.11 39.55
CA ASP A 27 42.22 7.04 38.73
C ASP A 27 41.89 5.63 39.25
N ARG A 28 41.35 5.53 40.48
CA ARG A 28 40.97 4.26 41.07
C ARG A 28 39.46 4.14 41.24
N PRO A 29 38.87 2.98 40.90
CA PRO A 29 37.43 2.73 41.11
C PRO A 29 37.01 2.96 42.56
N LEU A 30 35.83 3.51 42.81
CA LEU A 30 35.31 3.81 44.15
C LEU A 30 35.36 2.61 45.11
N PRO A 31 35.02 1.37 44.73
CA PRO A 31 35.12 0.20 45.60
C PRO A 31 36.54 0.00 46.17
N VAL A 32 37.56 0.22 45.35
CA VAL A 32 38.97 0.12 45.79
C VAL A 32 39.31 1.20 46.80
N ARG A 33 38.84 2.42 46.56
CA ARG A 33 39.07 3.58 47.48
C ARG A 33 38.37 3.37 48.82
N LEU A 34 37.14 2.83 48.82
CA LEU A 34 36.40 2.51 50.04
C LEU A 34 37.08 1.41 50.85
N ALA A 35 37.56 0.34 50.22
CA ALA A 35 38.30 -0.72 50.90
C ALA A 35 39.58 -0.21 51.52
N GLN A 36 40.35 0.64 50.80
CA GLN A 36 41.56 1.28 51.32
C GLN A 36 41.28 2.18 52.51
N ALA A 37 40.29 3.07 52.40
CA ALA A 37 39.90 3.97 53.49
C ALA A 37 39.48 3.20 54.74
N ALA A 38 38.73 2.11 54.58
CA ALA A 38 38.32 1.26 55.69
C ALA A 38 39.49 0.60 56.40
N VAL A 39 40.47 0.08 55.68
CA VAL A 39 41.69 -0.52 56.24
C VAL A 39 42.54 0.54 57.02
N VAL A 40 42.78 1.70 56.42
CA VAL A 40 43.55 2.79 57.07
C VAL A 40 42.88 3.26 58.35
N TRP A 41 41.53 3.48 58.28
CA TRP A 41 40.79 4.01 59.42
C TRP A 41 40.63 3.01 60.60
N SER A 42 40.40 1.73 60.26
CA SER A 42 40.16 0.67 61.23
C SER A 42 41.48 0.14 61.88
N GLY A 43 42.61 0.50 61.30
CA GLY A 43 43.88 -0.09 61.69
C GLY A 43 44.05 -1.55 61.29
N ALA A 44 43.15 -2.07 60.44
CA ALA A 44 43.20 -3.43 59.95
C ALA A 44 44.45 -3.69 59.11
N ARG A 45 44.97 -4.94 59.12
CA ARG A 45 46.10 -5.34 58.27
C ARG A 45 45.72 -5.46 56.79
N SER A 46 44.50 -5.91 56.54
CA SER A 46 43.93 -6.01 55.20
C SER A 46 42.40 -5.94 55.21
N GLY A 47 41.77 -5.63 54.06
CA GLY A 47 40.33 -5.57 53.89
C GLY A 47 39.88 -6.01 52.49
N ALA A 48 38.71 -6.65 52.41
CA ALA A 48 38.09 -7.01 51.17
C ALA A 48 36.65 -6.48 51.13
N LEU A 49 36.27 -5.87 50.00
CA LEU A 49 34.92 -5.38 49.74
C LEU A 49 34.21 -6.30 48.75
N TYR A 50 33.08 -6.80 49.15
CA TYR A 50 32.14 -7.57 48.30
C TYR A 50 30.93 -6.74 47.97
N LEU A 51 30.53 -6.76 46.70
CA LEU A 51 29.35 -6.10 46.22
C LEU A 51 28.36 -7.13 45.69
N ARG A 52 27.07 -6.83 45.77
CA ARG A 52 26.02 -7.65 45.21
C ARG A 52 25.86 -7.33 43.73
N ASP A 53 25.99 -8.35 42.87
CA ASP A 53 25.68 -8.29 41.46
C ASP A 53 24.56 -9.32 41.14
N LYS A 54 23.35 -8.81 40.90
CA LYS A 54 22.13 -9.62 40.79
C LYS A 54 21.93 -10.52 42.02
N ASP A 55 22.16 -11.82 41.89
CA ASP A 55 21.99 -12.81 42.95
C ASP A 55 23.30 -13.32 43.55
N ALA A 56 24.45 -12.79 43.11
CA ALA A 56 25.77 -13.22 43.55
C ALA A 56 26.52 -12.11 44.26
N TRP A 57 27.38 -12.50 45.19
CA TRP A 57 28.36 -11.60 45.84
C TRP A 57 29.70 -11.70 45.13
N ILE A 58 30.18 -10.57 44.60
CA ILE A 58 31.44 -10.50 43.86
C ILE A 58 32.43 -9.70 44.65
N ARG A 59 33.68 -10.20 44.79
CA ARG A 59 34.78 -9.48 45.44
C ARG A 59 35.22 -8.32 44.52
N ALA A 60 34.83 -7.11 44.87
CA ALA A 60 35.02 -5.91 44.08
C ALA A 60 36.33 -5.21 44.32
N ALA A 61 36.90 -5.36 45.54
CA ALA A 61 38.18 -4.70 45.89
C ALA A 61 38.88 -5.42 47.04
N VAL A 62 40.20 -5.25 47.08
CA VAL A 62 41.07 -5.69 48.19
C VAL A 62 42.07 -4.57 48.49
N ALA A 63 42.39 -4.38 49.78
CA ALA A 63 43.35 -3.41 50.25
C ALA A 63 44.19 -3.99 51.38
N GLY A 64 45.44 -3.56 51.54
CA GLY A 64 46.41 -3.99 52.60
C GLY A 64 47.33 -5.11 52.16
N VAL A 65 48.10 -5.70 53.14
CA VAL A 65 49.15 -6.70 52.90
C VAL A 65 48.57 -8.06 52.62
N SER A 66 49.17 -8.82 51.72
CA SER A 66 48.69 -9.99 51.03
C SER A 66 48.57 -11.31 51.84
N GLU A 67 47.66 -11.41 52.78
CA GLU A 67 47.09 -12.71 53.21
C GLU A 67 45.63 -12.83 52.82
N LEU A 68 45.41 -13.09 51.53
CA LEU A 68 44.10 -12.99 50.87
C LEU A 68 43.14 -14.18 51.15
N GLU A 69 43.65 -15.33 51.63
CA GLU A 69 42.86 -16.55 51.81
C GLU A 69 41.90 -16.47 53.03
N ALA A 70 42.13 -15.55 53.95
CA ALA A 70 41.32 -15.40 55.17
C ALA A 70 40.10 -14.48 55.01
N LEU A 71 39.94 -13.82 53.85
CA LEU A 71 38.90 -12.83 53.59
C LEU A 71 37.81 -13.29 52.60
N ASP A 72 37.62 -14.60 52.47
CA ASP A 72 36.49 -15.11 51.69
C ASP A 72 35.16 -14.87 52.39
N LEU A 73 34.16 -14.47 51.66
CA LEU A 73 32.85 -14.15 52.19
C LEU A 73 32.23 -15.39 52.88
N PRO A 74 31.68 -15.25 54.11
CA PRO A 74 30.98 -16.34 54.76
C PRO A 74 29.83 -16.90 53.92
N GLU A 75 29.59 -18.21 54.03
CA GLU A 75 28.44 -18.86 53.32
C GLU A 75 27.11 -18.19 53.67
N THR A 76 26.96 -17.73 54.91
CA THR A 76 25.86 -16.89 55.37
C THR A 76 26.34 -15.50 55.61
N CYS A 77 25.92 -14.57 54.71
CA CYS A 77 26.29 -13.15 54.82
C CYS A 77 25.71 -12.52 56.10
N PRO A 78 26.53 -11.95 56.99
CA PRO A 78 26.07 -11.39 58.24
C PRO A 78 25.19 -10.15 58.00
N ALA A 79 24.04 -10.08 58.67
CA ALA A 79 23.18 -8.89 58.66
C ALA A 79 23.60 -7.82 59.67
N ILE A 80 24.50 -8.15 60.59
CA ILE A 80 25.09 -7.25 61.60
C ILE A 80 26.61 -7.44 61.62
N PRO A 81 27.39 -6.46 62.09
CA PRO A 81 28.82 -6.60 62.22
C PRO A 81 29.19 -7.83 63.10
N THR A 82 30.04 -8.70 62.58
CA THR A 82 30.34 -10.01 63.20
C THR A 82 31.76 -10.45 62.91
N HIS A 83 32.40 -11.10 63.91
CA HIS A 83 33.66 -11.83 63.73
C HIS A 83 33.42 -13.23 63.18
N HIS A 84 34.08 -13.59 62.08
CA HIS A 84 34.01 -14.91 61.48
C HIS A 84 35.37 -15.31 60.89
N LYS A 85 35.91 -16.46 61.28
CA LYS A 85 37.20 -17.00 60.79
C LYS A 85 38.37 -15.99 60.82
N GLY A 86 38.50 -15.23 61.94
CA GLY A 86 39.60 -14.28 62.13
C GLY A 86 39.44 -12.96 61.38
N ALA A 87 38.33 -12.74 60.73
CA ALA A 87 38.02 -11.46 60.11
C ALA A 87 36.77 -10.85 60.74
N PHE A 88 36.74 -9.52 60.78
CA PHE A 88 35.58 -8.72 61.18
C PHE A 88 34.77 -8.32 59.95
N TRP A 89 33.51 -8.76 59.86
CA TRP A 89 32.63 -8.54 58.74
C TRP A 89 31.58 -7.46 59.05
N VAL A 90 31.47 -6.49 58.19
CA VAL A 90 30.58 -5.34 58.34
C VAL A 90 29.63 -5.31 57.15
N PRO A 91 28.31 -5.44 57.32
CA PRO A 91 27.37 -5.19 56.27
C PRO A 91 27.29 -3.70 55.95
N LEU A 92 27.40 -3.35 54.68
CA LEU A 92 27.31 -1.97 54.19
C LEU A 92 25.87 -1.72 53.71
N SER A 93 25.08 -1.07 54.57
CA SER A 93 23.65 -0.87 54.34
C SER A 93 23.33 0.61 54.13
N ALA A 94 22.42 0.89 53.20
CA ALA A 94 21.77 2.18 53.06
C ALA A 94 20.25 1.97 52.84
N GLU A 95 19.43 2.82 53.44
CA GLU A 95 17.95 2.76 53.32
C GLU A 95 17.33 1.38 53.64
N GLY A 96 17.96 0.61 54.53
CA GLY A 96 17.47 -0.71 54.92
C GLY A 96 17.92 -1.87 54.04
N GLU A 97 18.60 -1.63 52.95
CA GLU A 97 19.18 -2.66 52.08
C GLU A 97 20.70 -2.81 52.26
N VAL A 98 21.17 -4.07 52.19
CA VAL A 98 22.61 -4.39 52.22
C VAL A 98 23.14 -4.35 50.80
N HIS A 99 24.00 -3.38 50.51
CA HIS A 99 24.61 -3.16 49.19
C HIS A 99 25.99 -3.82 49.05
N GLY A 100 26.63 -4.16 50.16
CA GLY A 100 27.95 -4.77 50.18
C GLY A 100 28.31 -5.37 51.55
N HIS A 101 29.41 -6.11 51.57
CA HIS A 101 30.04 -6.59 52.79
C HIS A 101 31.51 -6.22 52.78
N LEU A 102 31.98 -5.69 53.89
CA LEU A 102 33.38 -5.37 54.11
C LEU A 102 33.96 -6.35 55.13
N GLY A 103 34.96 -7.12 54.73
CA GLY A 103 35.76 -7.95 55.62
C GLY A 103 37.06 -7.24 55.99
N LEU A 104 37.39 -7.18 57.28
CA LEU A 104 38.59 -6.57 57.82
C LEU A 104 39.36 -7.60 58.67
N HIS A 105 40.64 -7.78 58.39
CA HIS A 105 41.49 -8.69 59.12
C HIS A 105 42.43 -7.92 60.08
N GLY A 106 42.58 -8.42 61.32
CA GLY A 106 43.47 -7.82 62.37
C GLY A 106 42.78 -6.72 63.17
N VAL A 107 41.46 -6.68 63.24
CA VAL A 107 40.67 -5.82 64.12
C VAL A 107 40.41 -6.52 65.45
N GLU A 108 40.75 -5.85 66.58
CA GLU A 108 40.53 -6.42 67.91
C GLU A 108 39.06 -6.45 68.30
N PRO A 109 38.56 -7.54 68.99
CA PRO A 109 37.13 -7.71 69.26
C PRO A 109 36.52 -6.63 70.17
N GLU A 110 37.30 -6.00 71.05
CA GLU A 110 36.82 -5.00 72.03
C GLU A 110 36.35 -3.69 71.38
N GLU A 111 36.92 -3.34 70.18
CA GLU A 111 36.56 -2.12 69.43
C GLU A 111 35.62 -2.35 68.30
N SER A 112 35.24 -3.58 68.05
CA SER A 112 34.60 -3.98 66.78
C SER A 112 33.13 -3.54 66.61
N ALA A 113 32.32 -3.48 67.67
CA ALA A 113 30.88 -3.23 67.56
C ALA A 113 30.54 -1.79 67.13
N GLU A 114 31.16 -0.80 67.77
CA GLU A 114 30.98 0.62 67.42
C GLU A 114 31.60 0.96 66.04
N LEU A 115 32.79 0.40 65.80
CA LEU A 115 33.51 0.49 64.54
C LEU A 115 32.67 -0.06 63.38
N GLY A 116 32.06 -1.24 63.57
CA GLY A 116 31.26 -1.89 62.56
C GLY A 116 29.98 -1.14 62.23
N ALA A 117 29.30 -0.63 63.25
CA ALA A 117 28.07 0.14 63.05
C ALA A 117 28.37 1.45 62.29
N PHE A 118 29.44 2.11 62.61
CA PHE A 118 29.84 3.37 61.99
C PHE A 118 30.31 3.17 60.50
N LEU A 119 31.20 2.20 60.27
CA LEU A 119 31.68 1.87 58.93
C LEU A 119 30.50 1.39 58.06
N GLY A 120 29.62 0.57 58.60
CA GLY A 120 28.42 0.09 57.90
C GLY A 120 27.53 1.23 57.41
N PHE A 121 27.31 2.23 58.28
CA PHE A 121 26.52 3.41 57.97
C PHE A 121 27.19 4.33 56.93
N VAL A 122 28.42 4.73 57.17
CA VAL A 122 29.11 5.72 56.31
C VAL A 122 29.47 5.13 54.94
N LEU A 123 30.11 3.97 54.92
CA LEU A 123 30.52 3.35 53.66
C LEU A 123 29.33 2.77 52.89
N GLY A 124 28.31 2.30 53.62
CA GLY A 124 27.03 1.85 53.02
C GLY A 124 26.33 3.01 52.33
N GLY A 125 26.25 4.17 52.97
CA GLY A 125 25.65 5.38 52.37
C GLY A 125 26.41 5.87 51.13
N LEU A 126 27.77 5.89 51.18
CA LEU A 126 28.59 6.23 50.02
C LEU A 126 28.42 5.22 48.87
N LEU A 127 28.34 3.95 49.16
CA LEU A 127 28.13 2.90 48.17
C LEU A 127 26.75 2.99 47.56
N GLY A 128 25.70 3.23 48.35
CA GLY A 128 24.33 3.45 47.88
C GLY A 128 24.24 4.64 46.94
N ALA A 129 24.83 5.78 47.32
CA ALA A 129 24.90 6.98 46.46
C ALA A 129 25.63 6.73 45.13
N TYR A 130 26.73 5.99 45.17
CA TYR A 130 27.49 5.60 43.97
C TYR A 130 26.64 4.72 43.04
N ARG A 131 25.97 3.72 43.61
CA ARG A 131 25.10 2.82 42.84
C ARG A 131 23.95 3.58 42.18
N LEU A 132 23.30 4.48 42.92
CA LEU A 132 22.23 5.32 42.38
C LEU A 132 22.74 6.23 41.25
N SER A 133 23.90 6.89 41.44
CA SER A 133 24.52 7.72 40.39
C SER A 133 24.86 6.94 39.13
N ARG A 134 25.29 5.69 39.28
CA ARG A 134 25.55 4.81 38.13
C ARG A 134 24.29 4.42 37.39
N LEU A 135 23.22 4.04 38.10
CA LEU A 135 21.90 3.72 37.52
C LEU A 135 21.31 4.91 36.77
N VAL A 136 21.41 6.12 37.35
CA VAL A 136 20.94 7.36 36.69
C VAL A 136 21.73 7.62 35.40
N LYS A 137 23.07 7.44 35.40
CA LYS A 137 23.89 7.60 34.20
C LYS A 137 23.56 6.57 33.10
N GLU A 138 23.36 5.32 33.51
CA GLU A 138 22.96 4.24 32.58
C GLU A 138 21.56 4.54 31.96
N ALA A 139 20.61 4.99 32.78
CA ALA A 139 19.29 5.40 32.33
C ALA A 139 19.31 6.65 31.42
N ASP A 140 20.11 7.68 31.79
CA ASP A 140 20.29 8.89 30.95
C ASP A 140 20.90 8.55 29.59
N PHE A 141 21.89 7.66 29.57
CA PHE A 141 22.49 7.18 28.32
C PHE A 141 21.45 6.42 27.45
N GLU A 142 20.65 5.54 28.07
CA GLU A 142 19.59 4.81 27.33
C GLU A 142 18.54 5.76 26.77
N VAL A 143 18.08 6.73 27.57
CA VAL A 143 17.10 7.74 27.13
C VAL A 143 17.67 8.59 25.99
N ARG A 144 18.90 9.06 26.09
CA ARG A 144 19.54 9.85 25.01
C ARG A 144 19.69 9.04 23.74
N THR A 145 20.06 7.77 23.83
CA THR A 145 20.16 6.88 22.67
C THR A 145 18.80 6.73 21.99
N ARG A 146 17.74 6.50 22.77
CA ARG A 146 16.37 6.41 22.24
C ARG A 146 15.87 7.71 21.63
N LEU A 147 16.24 8.87 22.19
CA LEU A 147 15.87 10.16 21.60
C LEU A 147 16.51 10.36 20.22
N VAL A 148 17.80 10.04 20.09
CA VAL A 148 18.50 10.12 18.79
C VAL A 148 17.88 9.15 17.77
N GLU A 149 17.51 7.94 18.19
CA GLU A 149 16.78 6.99 17.34
C GLU A 149 15.45 7.56 16.88
N LEU A 150 14.65 8.15 17.78
CA LEU A 150 13.36 8.75 17.47
C LEU A 150 13.48 9.99 16.56
N GLU A 151 14.44 10.88 16.82
CA GLU A 151 14.71 12.04 15.95
C GLU A 151 15.09 11.58 14.54
N SER A 152 15.97 10.58 14.43
CA SER A 152 16.38 10.02 13.14
C SER A 152 15.19 9.40 12.38
N LEU A 153 14.28 8.71 13.09
CA LEU A 153 13.05 8.14 12.50
C LEU A 153 12.06 9.24 12.09
N TYR A 154 11.92 10.30 12.89
CA TYR A 154 11.03 11.42 12.59
C TYR A 154 11.52 12.19 11.35
N ASP A 155 12.80 12.51 11.28
CA ASP A 155 13.42 13.17 10.14
C ASP A 155 13.34 12.32 8.87
N LEU A 156 13.52 11.00 9.00
CA LEU A 156 13.29 10.07 7.89
C LEU A 156 11.83 10.13 7.42
N GLY A 157 10.87 10.02 8.35
CA GLY A 157 9.45 10.08 8.02
C GLY A 157 9.06 11.37 7.29
N LEU A 158 9.60 12.52 7.71
CA LEU A 158 9.37 13.80 7.05
C LEU A 158 10.03 13.87 5.66
N SER A 159 11.27 13.42 5.52
CA SER A 159 11.97 13.45 4.22
C SER A 159 11.36 12.47 3.22
N LEU A 160 10.91 11.30 3.68
CA LEU A 160 10.28 10.29 2.83
C LEU A 160 8.85 10.65 2.40
N SER A 161 8.09 11.37 3.25
CA SER A 161 6.71 11.77 2.94
C SER A 161 6.61 12.80 1.79
N GLY A 162 7.70 13.52 1.50
CA GLY A 162 7.76 14.48 0.39
C GLY A 162 8.30 13.92 -0.93
N GLN A 163 8.88 12.72 -0.92
CA GLN A 163 9.50 12.13 -2.10
C GLN A 163 8.56 11.11 -2.75
N LEU A 164 7.97 11.49 -3.88
CA LEU A 164 7.10 10.61 -4.68
C LEU A 164 7.89 9.76 -5.69
N ASP A 165 9.19 10.00 -5.83
CA ASP A 165 10.06 9.21 -6.70
C ASP A 165 10.71 8.05 -5.94
N ILE A 166 10.36 6.83 -6.33
CA ILE A 166 10.84 5.60 -5.69
C ILE A 166 12.38 5.46 -5.78
N ALA A 167 13.00 6.01 -6.83
CA ALA A 167 14.45 5.93 -7.00
C ALA A 167 15.17 6.79 -5.95
N SER A 168 14.77 8.05 -5.82
CA SER A 168 15.31 8.99 -4.82
C SER A 168 15.06 8.51 -3.39
N LEU A 169 13.87 7.93 -3.15
CA LEU A 169 13.52 7.30 -1.89
C LEU A 169 14.47 6.14 -1.54
N GLY A 170 14.76 5.27 -2.53
CA GLY A 170 15.67 4.15 -2.37
C GLY A 170 17.09 4.59 -2.02
N ASP A 171 17.58 5.64 -2.66
CA ASP A 171 18.91 6.20 -2.40
C ASP A 171 19.02 6.76 -0.97
N GLU A 172 18.01 7.50 -0.50
CA GLU A 172 17.96 8.07 0.85
C GLU A 172 17.89 6.98 1.94
N VAL A 173 17.01 5.99 1.77
CA VAL A 173 16.90 4.85 2.69
C VAL A 173 18.22 4.11 2.80
N LEU A 174 18.86 3.82 1.67
CA LEU A 174 20.11 3.08 1.64
C LEU A 174 21.25 3.87 2.31
N PHE A 175 21.39 5.15 1.99
CA PHE A 175 22.41 6.02 2.57
C PHE A 175 22.29 6.11 4.09
N ARG A 176 21.07 6.34 4.61
CA ARG A 176 20.83 6.41 6.06
C ARG A 176 21.05 5.07 6.75
N SER A 177 20.63 3.97 6.12
CA SER A 177 20.83 2.64 6.68
C SER A 177 22.30 2.32 6.89
N ILE A 178 23.15 2.65 5.93
CA ILE A 178 24.61 2.49 6.02
C ILE A 178 25.18 3.38 7.13
N SER A 179 24.80 4.67 7.14
CA SER A 179 25.32 5.65 8.11
C SER A 179 24.96 5.31 9.55
N LEU A 180 23.76 4.79 9.81
CA LEU A 180 23.29 4.49 11.17
C LEU A 180 23.77 3.14 11.71
N THR A 181 24.16 2.24 10.83
CA THR A 181 24.70 0.93 11.23
C THR A 181 26.23 0.90 11.16
N ASP A 182 26.89 2.01 10.81
CA ASP A 182 28.32 2.10 10.53
C ASP A 182 28.78 1.02 9.51
N ALA A 183 27.93 0.69 8.55
CA ALA A 183 28.24 -0.33 7.56
C ALA A 183 29.08 0.24 6.41
N GLY A 184 30.00 -0.56 5.87
CA GLY A 184 30.83 -0.17 4.71
C GLY A 184 30.09 -0.33 3.38
N LYS A 185 29.04 -1.16 3.36
CA LYS A 185 28.28 -1.48 2.14
C LYS A 185 26.79 -1.61 2.42
N GLY A 186 25.97 -1.32 1.40
CA GLY A 186 24.54 -1.57 1.48
C GLY A 186 23.92 -1.86 0.13
N THR A 187 22.83 -2.62 0.15
CA THR A 187 22.00 -2.95 -1.00
C THR A 187 20.53 -2.80 -0.64
N LEU A 188 19.78 -2.13 -1.50
CA LEU A 188 18.32 -2.07 -1.45
C LEU A 188 17.76 -2.62 -2.75
N VAL A 189 16.85 -3.59 -2.64
CA VAL A 189 16.14 -4.17 -3.77
C VAL A 189 14.65 -4.07 -3.52
N LEU A 190 13.91 -3.49 -4.47
CA LEU A 190 12.45 -3.48 -4.46
C LEU A 190 11.93 -4.36 -5.59
N PHE A 191 10.77 -4.97 -5.37
CA PHE A 191 10.15 -5.90 -6.30
C PHE A 191 8.80 -5.39 -6.82
N HIS A 192 8.48 -5.77 -8.05
CA HIS A 192 7.11 -5.76 -8.58
C HIS A 192 6.27 -6.85 -7.93
N GLU A 193 4.95 -6.80 -8.12
CA GLU A 193 4.01 -7.84 -7.64
C GLU A 193 4.28 -9.22 -8.23
N ASP A 194 4.81 -9.27 -9.43
CA ASP A 194 5.21 -10.49 -10.14
C ASP A 194 6.60 -11.00 -9.75
N GLY A 195 7.24 -10.38 -8.74
CA GLY A 195 8.57 -10.77 -8.25
C GLY A 195 9.75 -10.26 -9.08
N ARG A 196 9.52 -9.53 -10.18
CA ARG A 196 10.60 -8.90 -10.93
C ARG A 196 11.20 -7.73 -10.15
N VAL A 197 12.49 -7.46 -10.35
CA VAL A 197 13.17 -6.33 -9.72
C VAL A 197 12.60 -5.01 -10.28
N LEU A 198 12.07 -4.18 -9.38
CA LEU A 198 11.59 -2.83 -9.67
C LEU A 198 12.72 -1.81 -9.57
N LEU A 199 13.52 -1.92 -8.51
CA LEU A 199 14.63 -1.02 -8.23
C LEU A 199 15.75 -1.81 -7.55
N GLU A 200 16.98 -1.56 -7.96
CA GLU A 200 18.19 -2.00 -7.26
C GLU A 200 19.09 -0.79 -7.01
N ARG A 201 19.57 -0.67 -5.77
CA ARG A 201 20.56 0.33 -5.36
C ARG A 201 21.65 -0.33 -4.55
N ASN A 202 22.89 0.01 -4.87
CA ASN A 202 24.08 -0.46 -4.19
C ASN A 202 24.98 0.71 -3.81
N LEU A 203 25.51 0.70 -2.59
CA LEU A 203 26.49 1.66 -2.12
C LEU A 203 27.66 0.89 -1.47
N GLY A 204 28.90 1.33 -1.70
CA GLY A 204 30.11 0.62 -1.23
C GLY A 204 30.44 -0.66 -2.01
N GLY A 205 29.73 -0.93 -3.11
CA GLY A 205 29.89 -2.12 -3.96
C GLY A 205 28.75 -3.11 -3.79
N GLN A 206 28.50 -3.90 -4.86
CA GLN A 206 27.49 -4.95 -4.84
C GLN A 206 28.01 -6.18 -4.07
N PHE A 207 27.25 -6.68 -3.11
CA PHE A 207 27.61 -7.87 -2.35
C PHE A 207 26.60 -9.03 -2.51
N LEU A 208 25.43 -8.76 -3.13
CA LEU A 208 24.45 -9.78 -3.51
C LEU A 208 23.72 -9.37 -4.79
N PRO A 209 23.49 -10.31 -5.74
CA PRO A 209 22.65 -10.06 -6.92
C PRO A 209 21.18 -9.87 -6.53
N ALA A 210 20.51 -8.86 -7.10
CA ALA A 210 19.12 -8.56 -6.79
C ALA A 210 18.16 -9.73 -7.04
N GLN A 211 18.42 -10.54 -8.07
CA GLN A 211 17.60 -11.70 -8.43
C GLN A 211 17.64 -12.81 -7.37
N GLU A 212 18.73 -12.93 -6.62
CA GLU A 212 18.85 -13.93 -5.56
C GLU A 212 17.98 -13.56 -4.36
N PHE A 213 17.82 -12.26 -4.06
CA PHE A 213 16.92 -11.79 -3.01
C PHE A 213 15.43 -12.09 -3.29
N ALA A 214 15.03 -12.16 -4.55
CA ALA A 214 13.66 -12.50 -4.92
C ALA A 214 13.27 -13.94 -4.51
N SER A 215 14.24 -14.86 -4.56
CA SER A 215 14.06 -16.28 -4.20
C SER A 215 14.27 -16.56 -2.70
N TRP A 216 14.73 -15.58 -1.92
CA TRP A 216 14.98 -15.77 -0.50
C TRP A 216 13.69 -15.92 0.29
N ASN A 217 13.58 -17.03 1.02
CA ASN A 217 12.52 -17.23 2.01
C ASN A 217 12.95 -16.59 3.35
N LEU A 218 12.96 -15.25 3.38
CA LEU A 218 13.18 -14.53 4.63
C LEU A 218 11.95 -14.72 5.52
N PRO A 219 12.13 -15.00 6.83
CA PRO A 219 11.02 -15.01 7.77
C PRO A 219 10.27 -13.66 7.72
N GLU A 220 8.94 -13.69 7.76
CA GLU A 220 8.16 -12.46 7.74
C GLU A 220 8.54 -11.55 8.91
N GLY A 221 9.05 -10.35 8.60
CA GLY A 221 9.37 -9.33 9.59
C GLY A 221 10.65 -9.57 10.41
N GLU A 222 11.38 -10.66 10.22
CA GLU A 222 12.59 -10.95 10.99
C GLU A 222 13.86 -10.52 10.25
N ALA A 223 14.77 -9.90 11.01
CA ALA A 223 16.11 -9.57 10.56
C ALA A 223 17.01 -10.80 10.59
N VAL A 224 17.81 -11.00 9.56
CA VAL A 224 18.82 -12.05 9.50
C VAL A 224 20.20 -11.45 9.72
N ILE A 225 20.83 -11.80 10.84
CA ILE A 225 22.21 -11.41 11.17
C ILE A 225 23.15 -12.55 10.79
N ASN A 226 24.16 -12.28 9.96
CA ASN A 226 25.24 -13.20 9.67
C ASN A 226 26.60 -12.56 10.02
N ASN A 227 27.17 -12.97 11.15
CA ASN A 227 28.48 -12.55 11.63
C ASN A 227 29.59 -13.58 11.31
N ALA A 228 29.28 -14.64 10.57
CA ALA A 228 30.25 -15.65 10.15
C ALA A 228 30.63 -15.47 8.68
N ALA A 229 31.91 -15.52 8.38
CA ALA A 229 32.47 -15.28 7.05
C ALA A 229 32.18 -16.39 6.01
N ALA A 230 31.06 -17.10 6.08
CA ALA A 230 30.69 -18.11 5.09
C ALA A 230 29.18 -18.37 5.12
N ALA A 231 28.53 -18.21 4.00
CA ALA A 231 27.15 -18.58 3.66
C ALA A 231 26.07 -18.24 4.70
N VAL A 232 25.03 -17.51 4.30
CA VAL A 232 23.81 -17.38 5.09
C VAL A 232 23.15 -18.77 5.15
N PRO A 233 23.04 -19.39 6.35
CA PRO A 233 22.67 -20.83 6.46
C PRO A 233 21.27 -21.16 5.94
N THR A 234 20.39 -20.18 5.82
CA THR A 234 18.98 -20.37 5.48
C THR A 234 18.64 -20.28 3.98
N ALA A 235 19.59 -19.86 3.13
CA ALA A 235 19.25 -19.57 1.73
C ALA A 235 20.17 -20.21 0.68
N GLY A 236 21.24 -20.91 1.06
CA GLY A 236 22.17 -21.54 0.09
C GLY A 236 22.94 -20.53 -0.79
N VAL A 237 22.90 -19.23 -0.46
CA VAL A 237 23.50 -18.16 -1.24
C VAL A 237 24.90 -17.86 -0.73
N HIS A 238 25.89 -17.94 -1.62
CA HIS A 238 27.25 -17.49 -1.33
C HIS A 238 27.31 -15.96 -1.43
N LEU A 239 27.54 -15.29 -0.29
CA LEU A 239 27.79 -13.84 -0.21
C LEU A 239 29.08 -13.51 -0.96
N MET A 240 28.97 -12.86 -2.10
CA MET A 240 30.08 -12.74 -3.05
C MET A 240 31.23 -11.82 -2.60
N SER A 241 31.03 -10.87 -1.67
CA SER A 241 32.09 -9.92 -1.30
C SER A 241 31.89 -9.20 0.04
N CYS A 242 31.33 -9.84 1.05
CA CYS A 242 31.27 -9.27 2.42
C CYS A 242 31.70 -10.31 3.46
N GLN A 243 32.21 -9.81 4.61
CA GLN A 243 32.59 -10.67 5.74
C GLN A 243 31.40 -10.91 6.67
N LYS A 244 30.60 -9.89 6.89
CA LYS A 244 29.43 -9.91 7.79
C LYS A 244 28.30 -9.11 7.18
N CYS A 245 27.07 -9.54 7.39
CA CYS A 245 25.91 -8.81 6.87
C CYS A 245 24.70 -8.88 7.81
N LEU A 246 23.83 -7.91 7.63
CA LEU A 246 22.51 -7.82 8.24
C LEU A 246 21.50 -7.54 7.14
N VAL A 247 20.47 -8.38 7.06
CA VAL A 247 19.43 -8.33 6.01
C VAL A 247 18.06 -8.24 6.66
N VAL A 248 17.23 -7.31 6.20
CA VAL A 248 15.86 -7.15 6.68
C VAL A 248 14.88 -7.08 5.51
N PRO A 249 13.71 -7.71 5.61
CA PRO A 249 12.66 -7.57 4.61
C PRO A 249 12.01 -6.19 4.69
N ILE A 250 11.68 -5.62 3.54
CA ILE A 250 10.83 -4.44 3.41
C ILE A 250 9.42 -4.97 3.11
N SER A 251 8.50 -4.89 4.09
CA SER A 251 7.18 -5.50 3.99
C SER A 251 6.08 -4.59 4.52
N VAL A 252 4.89 -4.66 3.90
CA VAL A 252 3.66 -3.98 4.36
C VAL A 252 2.52 -4.99 4.38
N SER A 253 1.84 -5.12 5.51
CA SER A 253 0.66 -6.00 5.67
C SER A 253 0.89 -7.43 5.16
N GLY A 254 2.03 -8.04 5.49
CA GLY A 254 2.39 -9.41 5.07
C GLY A 254 2.86 -9.54 3.62
N ARG A 255 2.89 -8.46 2.85
CA ARG A 255 3.40 -8.44 1.48
C ARG A 255 4.84 -7.91 1.45
N ARG A 256 5.78 -8.70 0.93
CA ARG A 256 7.16 -8.29 0.75
C ARG A 256 7.28 -7.35 -0.46
N LEU A 257 7.74 -6.12 -0.23
CA LEU A 257 8.02 -5.12 -1.25
C LEU A 257 9.48 -5.13 -1.69
N GLY A 258 10.37 -5.63 -0.83
CA GLY A 258 11.80 -5.61 -1.11
C GLY A 258 12.65 -6.18 0.01
N VAL A 259 13.94 -5.90 -0.07
CA VAL A 259 14.95 -6.27 0.92
C VAL A 259 15.92 -5.11 1.09
N LEU A 260 16.29 -4.83 2.33
CA LEU A 260 17.33 -3.90 2.71
C LEU A 260 18.45 -4.69 3.40
N ALA A 261 19.67 -4.57 2.89
CA ALA A 261 20.81 -5.28 3.42
C ALA A 261 21.99 -4.33 3.61
N VAL A 262 22.73 -4.51 4.71
CA VAL A 262 23.96 -3.80 5.01
C VAL A 262 25.07 -4.80 5.34
N ALA A 263 26.33 -4.45 5.05
CA ALA A 263 27.45 -5.35 5.23
C ALA A 263 28.70 -4.62 5.72
N ASP A 264 29.59 -5.40 6.34
CA ASP A 264 30.93 -5.00 6.79
C ASP A 264 30.91 -3.76 7.68
N LYS A 265 30.33 -3.91 8.89
CA LYS A 265 30.30 -2.83 9.91
C LYS A 265 31.72 -2.41 10.29
N GLU A 266 32.04 -1.14 10.11
CA GLU A 266 33.39 -0.63 10.27
C GLU A 266 33.71 -0.25 11.72
N SER A 267 34.89 -0.65 12.17
CA SER A 267 35.47 -0.16 13.42
C SER A 267 36.36 1.07 13.17
N ARG A 268 36.48 1.95 14.16
CA ARG A 268 37.42 3.09 14.14
C ARG A 268 38.87 2.67 13.92
N ASP A 269 39.20 1.41 14.25
CA ASP A 269 40.54 0.84 14.12
C ASP A 269 40.72 0.06 12.79
N GLY A 270 39.75 0.14 11.85
CA GLY A 270 39.84 -0.45 10.53
C GLY A 270 39.46 -1.94 10.44
N GLY A 271 38.89 -2.52 11.50
CA GLY A 271 38.37 -3.90 11.52
C GLY A 271 36.87 -3.97 11.21
N VAL A 272 36.35 -5.19 10.86
CA VAL A 272 34.93 -5.46 10.67
C VAL A 272 34.31 -5.97 11.97
N LEU A 273 33.34 -5.23 12.51
CA LEU A 273 32.60 -5.55 13.72
C LEU A 273 31.42 -6.48 13.45
N ASP A 274 30.93 -7.11 14.53
CA ASP A 274 29.69 -7.88 14.50
C ASP A 274 28.46 -6.96 14.46
N PHE A 275 27.44 -7.33 13.69
CA PHE A 275 26.12 -6.74 13.81
C PHE A 275 25.45 -7.27 15.07
N THR A 276 24.77 -6.37 15.78
CA THR A 276 24.07 -6.65 17.05
C THR A 276 22.57 -6.72 16.86
N ALA A 277 21.85 -7.22 17.86
CA ALA A 277 20.39 -7.16 17.90
C ALA A 277 19.85 -5.70 17.88
N SER A 278 20.66 -4.73 18.33
CA SER A 278 20.30 -3.30 18.25
C SER A 278 20.36 -2.81 16.81
N ASP A 279 21.41 -3.17 16.07
CA ASP A 279 21.53 -2.84 14.64
C ASP A 279 20.37 -3.45 13.83
N ALA A 280 19.99 -4.68 14.15
CA ALA A 280 18.86 -5.35 13.51
C ALA A 280 17.53 -4.64 13.77
N ARG A 281 17.28 -4.22 15.01
CA ARG A 281 16.08 -3.43 15.35
C ARG A 281 16.04 -2.11 14.61
N LEU A 282 17.16 -1.37 14.61
CA LEU A 282 17.30 -0.12 13.88
C LEU A 282 17.00 -0.30 12.39
N LEU A 283 17.67 -1.23 11.74
CA LEU A 283 17.49 -1.47 10.31
C LEU A 283 16.05 -1.91 9.98
N SER A 284 15.41 -2.71 10.86
CA SER A 284 14.00 -3.11 10.71
C SER A 284 13.05 -1.92 10.81
N LEU A 285 13.31 -0.96 11.70
CA LEU A 285 12.53 0.28 11.79
C LEU A 285 12.64 1.09 10.50
N PHE A 286 13.84 1.21 9.92
CA PHE A 286 14.06 1.87 8.63
C PHE A 286 13.36 1.13 7.48
N ALA A 287 13.45 -0.19 7.44
CA ALA A 287 12.77 -1.00 6.45
C ALA A 287 11.25 -0.82 6.50
N ASN A 288 10.66 -0.74 7.69
CA ASN A 288 9.23 -0.47 7.87
C ASN A 288 8.83 0.94 7.41
N GLN A 289 9.63 1.97 7.72
CA GLN A 289 9.40 3.33 7.22
C GLN A 289 9.53 3.41 5.70
N ALA A 290 10.57 2.77 5.14
CA ALA A 290 10.75 2.65 3.70
C ALA A 290 9.57 1.93 3.05
N ALA A 291 9.07 0.85 3.65
CA ALA A 291 7.91 0.11 3.16
C ALA A 291 6.66 1.00 3.06
N ALA A 292 6.36 1.77 4.12
CA ALA A 292 5.24 2.71 4.13
C ALA A 292 5.38 3.80 3.06
N ALA A 293 6.59 4.36 2.89
CA ALA A 293 6.86 5.40 1.91
C ALA A 293 6.79 4.88 0.46
N VAL A 294 7.35 3.69 0.18
CA VAL A 294 7.26 3.02 -1.13
C VAL A 294 5.82 2.72 -1.49
N GLU A 295 5.01 2.20 -0.55
CA GLU A 295 3.60 1.90 -0.81
C GLU A 295 2.79 3.18 -1.05
N THR A 296 3.04 4.24 -0.28
CA THR A 296 2.41 5.56 -0.49
C THR A 296 2.74 6.12 -1.87
N ALA A 297 4.00 6.11 -2.29
CA ALA A 297 4.43 6.57 -3.60
C ALA A 297 3.80 5.76 -4.73
N ARG A 298 3.67 4.43 -4.54
CA ARG A 298 3.02 3.53 -5.49
C ARG A 298 1.53 3.82 -5.64
N LEU A 299 0.81 3.94 -4.52
CA LEU A 299 -0.62 4.26 -4.52
C LEU A 299 -0.89 5.63 -5.15
N HIS A 300 -0.06 6.62 -4.84
CA HIS A 300 -0.17 7.95 -5.44
C HIS A 300 0.06 7.92 -6.96
N ARG A 301 1.07 7.19 -7.45
CA ARG A 301 1.31 7.02 -8.89
C ARG A 301 0.16 6.31 -9.58
N ALA A 302 -0.40 5.26 -8.96
CA ALA A 302 -1.56 4.54 -9.49
C ALA A 302 -2.81 5.45 -9.55
N ALA A 303 -3.02 6.30 -8.55
CA ALA A 303 -4.12 7.27 -8.53
C ALA A 303 -3.99 8.31 -9.64
N ILE A 304 -2.80 8.89 -9.86
CA ILE A 304 -2.54 9.85 -10.95
C ILE A 304 -2.79 9.20 -12.32
N GLU A 305 -2.30 7.98 -12.52
CA GLU A 305 -2.51 7.28 -13.80
C GLU A 305 -3.98 6.95 -14.04
N SER A 306 -4.71 6.54 -12.99
CA SER A 306 -6.16 6.31 -13.05
C SER A 306 -6.91 7.60 -13.42
N GLU A 307 -6.58 8.72 -12.78
CA GLU A 307 -7.17 10.02 -13.08
C GLU A 307 -6.87 10.49 -14.51
N ARG A 308 -5.65 10.23 -15.00
CA ARG A 308 -5.28 10.53 -16.38
C ARG A 308 -6.11 9.73 -17.38
N ILE A 309 -6.24 8.41 -17.15
CA ILE A 309 -7.05 7.53 -18.00
C ILE A 309 -8.51 7.98 -17.99
N GLU A 310 -9.06 8.34 -16.83
CA GLU A 310 -10.43 8.81 -16.70
C GLU A 310 -10.66 10.09 -17.52
N ARG A 311 -9.76 11.07 -17.44
CA ARG A 311 -9.85 12.29 -18.26
C ARG A 311 -9.74 12.02 -19.77
N GLU A 312 -8.88 11.08 -20.18
CA GLU A 312 -8.78 10.65 -21.57
C GLU A 312 -10.08 9.99 -22.05
N MET A 313 -10.75 9.23 -21.18
CA MET A 313 -12.05 8.61 -21.47
C MET A 313 -13.18 9.66 -21.56
N GLU A 314 -13.21 10.64 -20.66
CA GLU A 314 -14.16 11.76 -20.73
C GLU A 314 -14.02 12.57 -22.05
N LEU A 315 -12.78 12.82 -22.47
CA LEU A 315 -12.51 13.49 -23.74
C LEU A 315 -12.99 12.64 -24.93
N ALA A 316 -12.74 11.34 -24.93
CA ALA A 316 -13.22 10.43 -25.97
C ALA A 316 -14.76 10.41 -26.03
N ALA A 317 -15.43 10.43 -24.86
CA ALA A 317 -16.88 10.52 -24.76
C ALA A 317 -17.43 11.83 -25.32
N ALA A 318 -16.75 12.94 -25.06
CA ALA A 318 -17.14 14.22 -25.62
C ALA A 318 -17.05 14.22 -27.16
N ILE A 319 -15.95 13.69 -27.71
CA ILE A 319 -15.79 13.55 -29.17
C ILE A 319 -16.86 12.63 -29.77
N GLN A 320 -17.19 11.51 -29.10
CA GLN A 320 -18.22 10.60 -29.60
C GLN A 320 -19.61 11.23 -29.58
N ARG A 321 -19.93 12.04 -28.56
CA ARG A 321 -21.19 12.79 -28.50
C ARG A 321 -21.37 13.78 -29.65
N GLU A 322 -20.26 14.35 -30.15
CA GLU A 322 -20.30 15.23 -31.33
C GLU A 322 -20.66 14.48 -32.64
N ILE A 323 -20.49 13.16 -32.67
CA ILE A 323 -20.85 12.30 -33.82
C ILE A 323 -22.34 11.99 -33.84
N LEU A 324 -22.97 11.93 -32.65
CA LEU A 324 -24.42 11.68 -32.55
C LEU A 324 -25.24 12.93 -32.93
N PRO A 325 -26.46 12.79 -33.48
CA PRO A 325 -27.28 13.95 -33.80
C PRO A 325 -27.57 14.84 -32.59
N HIS A 326 -27.12 16.10 -32.63
CA HIS A 326 -27.42 17.07 -31.57
C HIS A 326 -28.90 17.46 -31.51
N SER A 327 -29.57 17.41 -32.63
CA SER A 327 -31.00 17.65 -32.76
C SER A 327 -31.60 16.74 -33.85
N LEU A 328 -32.80 16.27 -33.62
CA LEU A 328 -33.50 15.49 -34.63
C LEU A 328 -33.99 16.40 -35.74
N PRO A 329 -33.93 15.98 -37.03
CA PRO A 329 -34.41 16.78 -38.13
C PRO A 329 -35.94 16.92 -38.08
N GLU A 330 -36.42 18.11 -38.42
CA GLU A 330 -37.85 18.33 -38.65
C GLU A 330 -38.24 17.85 -40.05
N VAL A 331 -39.08 16.83 -40.12
CA VAL A 331 -39.59 16.28 -41.35
C VAL A 331 -41.11 16.40 -41.38
N SER A 332 -41.66 17.01 -42.42
CA SER A 332 -43.10 17.18 -42.56
C SER A 332 -43.80 15.83 -42.52
N GLY A 333 -44.89 15.71 -41.76
CA GLY A 333 -45.65 14.47 -41.63
C GLY A 333 -45.04 13.41 -40.73
N VAL A 334 -43.93 13.72 -40.02
CA VAL A 334 -43.23 12.79 -39.12
C VAL A 334 -43.06 13.39 -37.74
N GLU A 335 -43.20 12.61 -36.71
CA GLU A 335 -42.75 12.89 -35.36
C GLU A 335 -41.61 11.92 -35.01
N LEU A 336 -40.55 12.44 -34.41
CA LEU A 336 -39.33 11.71 -34.12
C LEU A 336 -38.95 11.86 -32.65
N ALA A 337 -38.43 10.80 -32.04
CA ALA A 337 -37.70 10.85 -30.80
C ALA A 337 -36.60 9.80 -30.83
N ALA A 338 -35.45 10.13 -30.24
CA ALA A 338 -34.37 9.19 -30.05
C ALA A 338 -33.62 9.48 -28.76
N ALA A 339 -33.05 8.45 -28.18
CA ALA A 339 -32.16 8.52 -27.06
C ALA A 339 -31.06 7.46 -27.17
N ASN A 340 -29.89 7.80 -26.66
CA ASN A 340 -28.75 6.90 -26.53
C ASN A 340 -28.12 7.09 -25.15
N LEU A 341 -28.05 6.02 -24.38
CA LEU A 341 -27.48 5.98 -23.05
C LEU A 341 -26.32 4.98 -23.06
N PRO A 342 -25.08 5.45 -23.12
CA PRO A 342 -23.91 4.57 -23.07
C PRO A 342 -23.71 3.96 -21.69
N THR A 343 -23.23 2.74 -21.62
CA THR A 343 -22.91 2.01 -20.37
C THR A 343 -21.69 2.57 -19.67
N ARG A 344 -20.74 3.04 -20.46
CA ARG A 344 -19.46 3.61 -20.01
C ARG A 344 -19.31 5.03 -20.57
N HIS A 345 -18.13 5.60 -20.41
CA HIS A 345 -17.84 6.91 -21.01
C HIS A 345 -18.06 6.94 -22.52
N VAL A 346 -17.76 5.83 -23.22
CA VAL A 346 -17.96 5.66 -24.66
C VAL A 346 -18.74 4.38 -24.96
N GLY A 347 -19.64 4.44 -25.95
CA GLY A 347 -20.53 3.36 -26.33
C GLY A 347 -20.21 2.75 -27.68
N GLY A 348 -20.75 1.52 -27.90
CA GLY A 348 -20.77 0.84 -29.20
C GLY A 348 -22.00 1.16 -30.03
N ASP A 349 -23.04 1.70 -29.41
CA ASP A 349 -24.29 2.06 -30.09
C ASP A 349 -24.14 3.34 -30.89
N TYR A 350 -24.80 3.35 -32.03
CA TYR A 350 -24.88 4.50 -32.90
C TYR A 350 -26.27 4.63 -33.51
N TYR A 351 -26.81 5.84 -33.54
CA TYR A 351 -27.98 6.17 -34.31
C TYR A 351 -27.77 7.48 -35.09
N ASP A 352 -28.49 7.61 -36.24
CA ASP A 352 -28.42 8.83 -37.03
C ASP A 352 -29.67 9.02 -37.86
N LEU A 353 -29.93 10.25 -38.29
CA LEU A 353 -31.08 10.62 -39.09
C LEU A 353 -30.67 11.61 -40.19
N PHE A 354 -31.04 11.34 -41.40
CA PHE A 354 -30.62 12.07 -42.59
C PHE A 354 -31.82 12.64 -43.34
N PRO A 355 -32.08 13.94 -43.34
CA PRO A 355 -33.05 14.53 -44.26
C PRO A 355 -32.51 14.42 -45.69
N LEU A 356 -33.23 13.71 -46.53
CA LEU A 356 -32.84 13.45 -47.92
C LEU A 356 -33.71 14.25 -48.88
N SER A 357 -33.29 14.33 -50.15
CA SER A 357 -34.05 14.98 -51.21
C SER A 357 -35.49 14.45 -51.34
N ARG A 358 -36.42 15.31 -51.75
CA ARG A 358 -37.87 15.02 -51.89
C ARG A 358 -38.58 14.70 -50.57
N GLY A 359 -38.13 15.31 -49.45
CA GLY A 359 -38.78 15.11 -48.14
C GLY A 359 -38.62 13.73 -47.53
N ARG A 360 -37.75 12.89 -48.06
CA ARG A 360 -37.48 11.55 -47.52
C ARG A 360 -36.58 11.64 -46.27
N LEU A 361 -36.72 10.68 -45.39
CA LEU A 361 -35.91 10.55 -44.19
C LEU A 361 -35.13 9.21 -44.23
N GLY A 362 -33.82 9.29 -44.27
CA GLY A 362 -32.94 8.16 -43.91
C GLY A 362 -32.70 8.12 -42.41
N PHE A 363 -32.65 6.95 -41.83
CA PHE A 363 -32.29 6.76 -40.44
C PHE A 363 -31.62 5.41 -40.22
N LEU A 364 -30.79 5.34 -39.17
CA LEU A 364 -30.20 4.09 -38.79
C LEU A 364 -30.08 3.97 -37.26
N VAL A 365 -30.05 2.72 -36.78
CA VAL A 365 -29.63 2.32 -35.46
C VAL A 365 -28.66 1.17 -35.65
N ALA A 366 -27.51 1.23 -35.02
CA ALA A 366 -26.46 0.22 -35.10
C ALA A 366 -25.87 -0.06 -33.72
N ASP A 367 -25.44 -1.29 -33.53
CA ASP A 367 -24.71 -1.73 -32.36
C ASP A 367 -23.43 -2.45 -32.78
N VAL A 368 -22.30 -2.02 -32.26
CA VAL A 368 -20.96 -2.53 -32.56
C VAL A 368 -20.56 -3.57 -31.54
N SER A 369 -20.18 -4.75 -31.99
CA SER A 369 -19.72 -5.86 -31.14
C SER A 369 -18.57 -5.45 -30.20
N GLY A 370 -18.80 -5.66 -28.87
CA GLY A 370 -17.85 -5.33 -27.79
C GLY A 370 -18.00 -3.89 -27.30
N LYS A 371 -17.25 -3.53 -26.27
CA LYS A 371 -17.47 -2.30 -25.49
C LYS A 371 -16.22 -1.42 -25.42
N GLY A 372 -16.41 -0.15 -25.04
CA GLY A 372 -15.33 0.80 -24.80
C GLY A 372 -14.68 1.37 -26.06
N VAL A 373 -13.48 1.90 -25.93
CA VAL A 373 -12.77 2.66 -26.96
C VAL A 373 -12.72 1.98 -28.35
N PRO A 374 -12.44 0.66 -28.45
CA PRO A 374 -12.41 0.01 -29.76
C PRO A 374 -13.77 -0.04 -30.47
N ALA A 375 -14.89 -0.07 -29.72
CA ALA A 375 -16.23 0.00 -30.30
C ALA A 375 -16.55 1.43 -30.75
N ALA A 376 -16.23 2.43 -29.91
CA ALA A 376 -16.42 3.86 -30.23
C ALA A 376 -15.65 4.31 -31.48
N LEU A 377 -14.43 3.81 -31.69
CA LEU A 377 -13.66 4.08 -32.92
C LEU A 377 -14.34 3.48 -34.16
N LEU A 378 -14.97 2.31 -34.01
CA LEU A 378 -15.70 1.70 -35.11
C LEU A 378 -16.98 2.49 -35.41
N VAL A 379 -17.70 2.99 -34.39
CA VAL A 379 -18.83 3.93 -34.56
C VAL A 379 -18.41 5.12 -35.41
N SER A 380 -17.25 5.76 -35.08
CA SER A 380 -16.74 6.91 -35.86
C SER A 380 -16.47 6.53 -37.34
N THR A 381 -15.95 5.32 -37.55
CA THR A 381 -15.72 4.80 -38.92
C THR A 381 -17.01 4.57 -39.67
N VAL A 382 -18.04 4.00 -39.01
CA VAL A 382 -19.38 3.78 -39.58
C VAL A 382 -20.04 5.11 -39.91
N HIS A 383 -20.01 6.08 -38.98
CA HIS A 383 -20.53 7.42 -39.20
C HIS A 383 -19.93 8.05 -40.47
N ALA A 384 -18.60 8.08 -40.57
CA ALA A 384 -17.93 8.61 -41.74
C ALA A 384 -18.31 7.88 -43.03
N ALA A 385 -18.38 6.53 -42.98
CA ALA A 385 -18.75 5.73 -44.15
C ALA A 385 -20.18 5.99 -44.59
N VAL A 386 -21.14 6.16 -43.68
CA VAL A 386 -22.54 6.47 -43.99
C VAL A 386 -22.63 7.86 -44.60
N HIS A 387 -22.10 8.89 -43.95
CA HIS A 387 -22.19 10.28 -44.43
C HIS A 387 -21.55 10.51 -45.79
N LEU A 388 -20.45 9.82 -46.10
CA LEU A 388 -19.79 9.92 -47.38
C LEU A 388 -20.55 9.20 -48.53
N GLN A 389 -21.40 8.21 -48.20
CA GLN A 389 -21.98 7.31 -49.22
C GLN A 389 -23.50 7.40 -49.34
N ILE A 390 -24.18 8.09 -48.42
CA ILE A 390 -25.65 8.13 -48.38
C ILE A 390 -26.22 8.78 -49.63
N ASP A 391 -25.60 9.82 -50.15
CA ASP A 391 -26.03 10.53 -51.35
C ASP A 391 -25.68 9.79 -52.66
N GLU A 392 -24.66 8.92 -52.63
CA GLU A 392 -24.18 8.15 -53.77
C GLU A 392 -24.85 6.75 -53.86
N ALA A 393 -25.43 6.25 -52.77
CA ALA A 393 -26.04 4.92 -52.74
C ALA A 393 -27.32 4.90 -53.56
N ARG A 394 -27.47 3.90 -54.44
CA ARG A 394 -28.63 3.73 -55.28
C ARG A 394 -29.79 3.10 -54.52
N THR A 395 -29.51 2.26 -53.56
CA THR A 395 -30.49 1.54 -52.72
C THR A 395 -29.96 1.40 -51.30
N VAL A 396 -30.84 1.09 -50.34
CA VAL A 396 -30.42 0.81 -48.93
C VAL A 396 -29.48 -0.40 -48.85
N VAL A 397 -29.63 -1.40 -49.73
CA VAL A 397 -28.72 -2.55 -49.84
C VAL A 397 -27.34 -2.15 -50.32
N ASP A 398 -27.28 -1.25 -51.33
CA ASP A 398 -25.99 -0.74 -51.84
C ASP A 398 -25.24 0.00 -50.76
N LEU A 399 -25.91 0.82 -49.95
CA LEU A 399 -25.30 1.52 -48.82
C LEU A 399 -24.71 0.54 -47.80
N VAL A 400 -25.49 -0.43 -47.29
CA VAL A 400 -25.03 -1.42 -46.32
C VAL A 400 -23.86 -2.26 -46.87
N SER A 401 -23.92 -2.63 -48.17
CA SER A 401 -22.85 -3.38 -48.84
C SER A 401 -21.55 -2.58 -48.97
N ARG A 402 -21.64 -1.26 -49.12
CA ARG A 402 -20.46 -0.36 -49.16
C ARG A 402 -19.86 -0.18 -47.79
N ILE A 403 -20.70 -0.06 -46.75
CA ILE A 403 -20.26 0.01 -45.36
C ILE A 403 -19.53 -1.29 -45.00
N ASP A 404 -20.09 -2.45 -45.32
CA ASP A 404 -19.45 -3.75 -45.07
C ASP A 404 -18.07 -3.86 -45.73
N ARG A 405 -17.99 -3.48 -47.02
CA ARG A 405 -16.73 -3.50 -47.75
C ARG A 405 -15.70 -2.55 -47.13
N HIS A 406 -16.13 -1.38 -46.67
CA HIS A 406 -15.27 -0.40 -46.01
C HIS A 406 -14.73 -0.94 -44.68
N LEU A 407 -15.61 -1.48 -43.83
CA LEU A 407 -15.22 -2.04 -42.57
C LEU A 407 -14.24 -3.21 -42.71
N ARG A 408 -14.52 -4.17 -43.58
CA ARG A 408 -13.61 -5.30 -43.79
C ARG A 408 -12.26 -4.90 -44.36
N ARG A 409 -12.17 -3.79 -45.09
CA ARG A 409 -10.92 -3.30 -45.64
C ARG A 409 -10.07 -2.54 -44.65
N TYR A 410 -10.67 -1.81 -43.70
CA TYR A 410 -9.98 -0.84 -42.85
C TYR A 410 -10.07 -1.14 -41.35
N ALA A 411 -11.01 -1.96 -40.89
CA ALA A 411 -11.07 -2.38 -39.51
C ALA A 411 -9.98 -3.45 -39.23
N ALA A 412 -8.96 -3.10 -38.48
CA ALA A 412 -7.89 -4.01 -38.10
C ALA A 412 -8.33 -5.12 -37.12
N THR A 413 -9.54 -5.05 -36.61
CA THR A 413 -10.10 -5.97 -35.61
C THR A 413 -11.22 -6.79 -36.24
N ARG A 414 -11.36 -8.08 -35.85
CA ARG A 414 -12.48 -8.97 -36.26
C ARG A 414 -13.79 -8.54 -35.58
N LYS A 415 -14.12 -7.26 -35.61
CA LYS A 415 -15.36 -6.73 -35.06
C LYS A 415 -16.41 -6.61 -36.15
N PHE A 416 -17.64 -6.79 -35.77
CA PHE A 416 -18.82 -6.67 -36.62
C PHE A 416 -19.82 -5.70 -35.97
N LEU A 417 -20.81 -5.28 -36.68
CA LEU A 417 -21.94 -4.52 -36.15
C LEU A 417 -23.26 -5.04 -36.66
N THR A 418 -24.27 -4.89 -35.83
CA THR A 418 -25.66 -5.02 -36.26
C THR A 418 -26.16 -3.65 -36.73
N ILE A 419 -27.01 -3.57 -37.75
CA ILE A 419 -27.54 -2.30 -38.24
C ILE A 419 -28.97 -2.47 -38.74
N PHE A 420 -29.87 -1.60 -38.31
CA PHE A 420 -31.15 -1.34 -38.96
C PHE A 420 -31.02 0.00 -39.71
N PHE A 421 -31.10 -0.05 -41.04
CA PHE A 421 -31.12 1.15 -41.88
C PHE A 421 -32.48 1.26 -42.60
N GLY A 422 -33.17 2.39 -42.40
CA GLY A 422 -34.47 2.68 -42.98
C GLY A 422 -34.46 3.93 -43.87
N LEU A 423 -35.17 3.87 -44.97
CA LEU A 423 -35.52 5.00 -45.82
C LEU A 423 -37.05 5.17 -45.80
N PHE A 424 -37.51 6.25 -45.21
CA PHE A 424 -38.92 6.54 -45.05
C PHE A 424 -39.38 7.67 -45.98
N GLU A 425 -40.51 7.45 -46.67
CA GLU A 425 -41.17 8.42 -47.52
C GLU A 425 -42.47 8.88 -46.84
N PRO A 426 -42.53 10.06 -46.22
CA PRO A 426 -43.71 10.49 -45.47
C PRO A 426 -44.99 10.59 -46.29
N ASP A 427 -44.88 11.05 -47.53
CA ASP A 427 -46.04 11.23 -48.44
C ASP A 427 -46.79 9.89 -48.71
N SER A 428 -46.02 8.87 -49.10
CA SER A 428 -46.59 7.53 -49.41
C SER A 428 -46.77 6.69 -48.14
N GLY A 429 -45.97 6.99 -47.06
CA GLY A 429 -45.86 6.16 -45.89
C GLY A 429 -45.00 4.91 -46.12
N LEU A 430 -44.27 4.84 -47.22
CA LEU A 430 -43.44 3.70 -47.56
C LEU A 430 -42.14 3.74 -46.76
N LEU A 431 -41.85 2.70 -46.02
CA LEU A 431 -40.57 2.40 -45.40
C LEU A 431 -39.87 1.31 -46.21
N THR A 432 -38.70 1.62 -46.76
CA THR A 432 -37.77 0.64 -47.32
C THR A 432 -36.62 0.43 -46.34
N TYR A 433 -36.31 -0.81 -45.94
CA TYR A 433 -35.31 -1.05 -44.92
C TYR A 433 -34.42 -2.26 -45.21
N VAL A 434 -33.26 -2.25 -44.59
CA VAL A 434 -32.33 -3.37 -44.40
C VAL A 434 -32.07 -3.51 -42.90
N SER A 435 -32.24 -4.75 -42.37
CA SER A 435 -31.84 -5.11 -41.03
C SER A 435 -30.73 -6.16 -41.12
N ALA A 436 -29.52 -5.76 -40.87
CA ALA A 436 -28.33 -6.61 -40.97
C ALA A 436 -27.96 -7.16 -39.58
N GLY A 437 -28.61 -8.27 -39.21
CA GLY A 437 -28.39 -8.92 -37.91
C GLY A 437 -28.88 -8.13 -36.70
N HIS A 438 -29.62 -7.04 -36.91
CA HIS A 438 -30.14 -6.18 -35.84
C HIS A 438 -31.42 -6.74 -35.22
N ASN A 439 -31.74 -6.33 -34.01
CA ASN A 439 -32.97 -6.70 -33.32
C ASN A 439 -34.20 -6.36 -34.15
N PRO A 440 -35.26 -7.19 -34.13
CA PRO A 440 -36.46 -6.91 -34.89
C PRO A 440 -37.08 -5.58 -34.47
N ALA A 441 -37.21 -4.63 -35.41
CA ALA A 441 -37.91 -3.38 -35.13
C ALA A 441 -39.42 -3.64 -34.94
N LEU A 442 -40.04 -2.86 -34.05
CA LEU A 442 -41.46 -2.99 -33.72
C LEU A 442 -42.28 -1.96 -34.52
N LEU A 443 -43.27 -2.41 -35.26
CA LEU A 443 -44.20 -1.56 -35.95
C LEU A 443 -45.59 -1.68 -35.31
N LEU A 444 -45.96 -0.70 -34.50
CA LEU A 444 -47.24 -0.60 -33.86
C LEU A 444 -48.23 0.08 -34.83
N ARG A 445 -49.24 -0.65 -35.23
CA ARG A 445 -50.32 -0.14 -36.07
C ARG A 445 -51.29 0.71 -35.25
N ARG A 446 -51.98 1.65 -35.89
CA ARG A 446 -53.09 2.40 -35.29
C ARG A 446 -54.14 1.48 -34.65
N SER A 447 -54.38 0.29 -35.22
CA SER A 447 -55.27 -0.72 -34.65
C SER A 447 -54.83 -1.34 -33.33
N GLY A 448 -53.60 -1.09 -32.89
CA GLY A 448 -52.99 -1.74 -31.74
C GLY A 448 -52.24 -3.03 -32.08
N LEU A 449 -52.27 -3.48 -33.33
CA LEU A 449 -51.52 -4.65 -33.77
C LEU A 449 -50.01 -4.33 -33.81
N MET A 450 -49.20 -5.16 -33.19
CA MET A 450 -47.72 -5.08 -33.24
C MET A 450 -47.20 -6.04 -34.32
N ALA A 451 -46.51 -5.50 -35.31
CA ALA A 451 -45.75 -6.29 -36.29
C ALA A 451 -44.26 -6.18 -35.98
N ARG A 452 -43.49 -7.19 -36.38
CA ARG A 452 -42.03 -7.20 -36.26
C ARG A 452 -41.39 -7.11 -37.63
N LEU A 453 -40.45 -6.19 -37.80
CA LEU A 453 -39.62 -6.10 -38.99
C LEU A 453 -38.34 -6.87 -38.71
N ASN A 454 -38.26 -8.09 -39.23
CA ASN A 454 -37.20 -9.03 -38.93
C ASN A 454 -35.89 -8.70 -39.67
N SER A 455 -34.80 -9.35 -39.26
CA SER A 455 -33.53 -9.24 -39.96
C SER A 455 -33.60 -9.73 -41.40
N THR A 456 -32.95 -8.98 -42.30
CA THR A 456 -32.92 -9.25 -43.75
C THR A 456 -31.57 -9.74 -44.24
N GLY A 457 -30.62 -9.94 -43.32
CA GLY A 457 -29.28 -10.45 -43.57
C GLY A 457 -28.45 -10.56 -42.30
N VAL A 458 -27.22 -10.98 -42.45
CA VAL A 458 -26.28 -11.19 -41.36
C VAL A 458 -25.62 -9.85 -40.90
N PRO A 459 -25.02 -9.79 -39.71
CA PRO A 459 -24.30 -8.60 -39.25
C PRO A 459 -23.21 -8.16 -40.26
N VAL A 460 -23.00 -6.85 -40.33
CA VAL A 460 -22.01 -6.20 -41.22
C VAL A 460 -20.59 -6.43 -40.67
N GLY A 461 -19.65 -6.76 -41.55
CA GLY A 461 -18.26 -7.05 -41.19
C GLY A 461 -17.98 -8.46 -40.70
N MET A 462 -19.03 -9.30 -40.50
CA MET A 462 -18.89 -10.62 -39.91
C MET A 462 -18.47 -11.71 -40.91
N PHE A 463 -19.06 -11.69 -42.11
CA PHE A 463 -18.84 -12.73 -43.11
C PHE A 463 -18.32 -12.16 -44.44
N PRO A 464 -17.37 -12.86 -45.13
CA PRO A 464 -16.78 -12.36 -46.39
C PRO A 464 -17.78 -12.17 -47.51
N ASP A 465 -18.75 -13.09 -47.62
CA ASP A 465 -19.73 -13.13 -48.73
C ASP A 465 -21.13 -12.76 -48.25
N ALA A 466 -21.22 -11.82 -47.31
CA ALA A 466 -22.49 -11.35 -46.78
C ALA A 466 -23.34 -10.68 -47.86
N SER A 467 -24.62 -10.97 -47.86
CA SER A 467 -25.61 -10.33 -48.71
C SER A 467 -26.84 -9.96 -47.93
N TRP A 468 -27.48 -8.88 -48.31
CA TRP A 468 -28.67 -8.36 -47.68
C TRP A 468 -29.81 -8.23 -48.69
N ARG A 469 -31.01 -8.29 -48.16
CA ARG A 469 -32.22 -8.00 -48.93
C ARG A 469 -32.86 -6.73 -48.37
N GLN A 470 -33.40 -5.89 -49.20
CA GLN A 470 -34.28 -4.83 -48.71
C GLN A 470 -35.72 -5.36 -48.64
N GLU A 471 -36.42 -4.94 -47.63
CA GLU A 471 -37.84 -5.18 -47.45
C GLU A 471 -38.59 -3.87 -47.34
N THR A 472 -39.90 -3.92 -47.48
CA THR A 472 -40.76 -2.74 -47.40
C THR A 472 -41.89 -2.94 -46.41
N ALA A 473 -42.22 -1.86 -45.70
CA ALA A 473 -43.42 -1.79 -44.87
C ALA A 473 -44.12 -0.46 -45.10
N THR A 474 -45.45 -0.45 -45.08
CA THR A 474 -46.22 0.80 -45.19
C THR A 474 -46.64 1.25 -43.80
N LEU A 475 -46.32 2.49 -43.40
CA LEU A 475 -46.82 3.12 -42.20
C LEU A 475 -48.06 3.95 -42.54
N ALA A 476 -49.22 3.54 -42.03
CA ALA A 476 -50.42 4.36 -42.07
C ALA A 476 -50.29 5.58 -41.13
N PRO A 477 -51.06 6.65 -41.29
CA PRO A 477 -51.10 7.73 -40.30
C PRO A 477 -51.34 7.20 -38.90
N ARG A 478 -50.53 7.70 -37.92
CA ARG A 478 -50.46 7.29 -36.49
C ARG A 478 -49.81 5.94 -36.23
N ASP A 479 -49.32 5.22 -37.24
CA ASP A 479 -48.47 4.07 -37.02
C ASP A 479 -47.13 4.52 -36.41
N LEU A 480 -46.60 3.72 -35.49
CA LEU A 480 -45.36 3.99 -34.73
C LEU A 480 -44.33 2.90 -35.01
N LEU A 481 -43.17 3.28 -35.52
CA LEU A 481 -42.01 2.43 -35.64
C LEU A 481 -41.10 2.65 -34.43
N CYS A 482 -40.61 1.56 -33.83
CA CYS A 482 -39.63 1.55 -32.74
C CYS A 482 -38.44 0.68 -33.16
N VAL A 483 -37.26 1.29 -33.24
CA VAL A 483 -35.98 0.62 -33.46
C VAL A 483 -35.15 0.77 -32.18
N TYR A 484 -34.51 -0.30 -31.74
CA TYR A 484 -33.87 -0.35 -30.45
C TYR A 484 -32.67 -1.32 -30.47
N THR A 485 -31.69 -1.10 -29.56
CA THR A 485 -30.60 -2.03 -29.35
C THR A 485 -30.90 -3.01 -28.20
N ASP A 486 -30.17 -4.12 -28.15
CA ASP A 486 -30.37 -5.22 -27.20
C ASP A 486 -30.21 -4.80 -25.74
N GLY A 487 -29.40 -3.79 -25.44
CA GLY A 487 -29.23 -3.26 -24.08
C GLY A 487 -30.52 -2.81 -23.40
N LEU A 488 -31.63 -2.54 -24.18
CA LEU A 488 -32.94 -2.31 -23.60
C LEU A 488 -33.65 -3.61 -23.20
N THR A 489 -33.55 -4.65 -24.01
CA THR A 489 -34.23 -5.92 -23.75
C THR A 489 -33.45 -6.89 -22.90
N GLU A 490 -32.12 -6.79 -22.90
CA GLU A 490 -31.21 -7.60 -22.10
C GLU A 490 -30.87 -6.98 -20.75
N ALA A 491 -31.44 -5.82 -20.40
CA ALA A 491 -31.34 -5.26 -19.07
C ALA A 491 -31.84 -6.27 -18.02
N VAL A 492 -31.03 -6.60 -17.02
CA VAL A 492 -31.33 -7.62 -16.02
C VAL A 492 -31.66 -7.00 -14.66
N ASN A 493 -32.54 -7.64 -13.91
CA ASN A 493 -32.85 -7.32 -12.53
C ASN A 493 -31.99 -8.15 -11.55
N VAL A 494 -32.17 -7.94 -10.25
CA VAL A 494 -31.46 -8.67 -9.18
C VAL A 494 -31.75 -10.19 -9.15
N GLN A 495 -32.79 -10.64 -9.85
CA GLN A 495 -33.11 -12.05 -10.01
C GLN A 495 -32.56 -12.65 -11.32
N GLU A 496 -31.70 -11.89 -12.03
CA GLU A 496 -31.15 -12.26 -13.34
C GLU A 496 -32.22 -12.45 -14.45
N GLU A 497 -33.41 -11.86 -14.27
CA GLU A 497 -34.42 -11.86 -15.31
C GLU A 497 -34.16 -10.71 -16.29
N GLU A 498 -34.24 -10.97 -17.60
CA GLU A 498 -34.19 -9.93 -18.64
C GLU A 498 -35.47 -9.09 -18.68
N PHE A 499 -35.33 -7.81 -19.01
CA PHE A 499 -36.49 -6.95 -19.28
C PHE A 499 -37.39 -7.53 -20.39
N GLY A 500 -36.77 -7.95 -21.46
CA GLY A 500 -37.38 -8.71 -22.52
C GLY A 500 -38.24 -7.90 -23.48
N LEU A 501 -38.41 -8.45 -24.69
CA LEU A 501 -39.17 -7.83 -25.78
C LEU A 501 -40.66 -7.65 -25.44
N GLU A 502 -41.21 -8.51 -24.58
CA GLU A 502 -42.63 -8.45 -24.23
C GLU A 502 -42.95 -7.19 -23.41
N ARG A 503 -42.11 -6.85 -22.41
CA ARG A 503 -42.28 -5.65 -21.61
C ARG A 503 -42.10 -4.39 -22.46
N LEU A 504 -41.07 -4.37 -23.33
CA LEU A 504 -40.86 -3.28 -24.28
C LEU A 504 -42.08 -3.08 -25.19
N SER A 505 -42.58 -4.16 -25.78
CA SER A 505 -43.76 -4.11 -26.66
C SER A 505 -45.02 -3.56 -25.95
N LYS A 506 -45.24 -3.94 -24.68
CA LYS A 506 -46.36 -3.43 -23.86
C LYS A 506 -46.22 -1.93 -23.58
N LEU A 507 -45.01 -1.45 -23.27
CA LEU A 507 -44.76 -0.02 -23.06
C LEU A 507 -45.00 0.80 -24.33
N ILE A 508 -44.48 0.36 -25.46
CA ILE A 508 -44.70 1.02 -26.76
C ILE A 508 -46.20 1.05 -27.11
N ALA A 509 -46.92 -0.05 -26.91
CA ALA A 509 -48.34 -0.11 -27.17
C ALA A 509 -49.16 0.79 -26.24
N GLY A 510 -48.82 0.84 -24.96
CA GLY A 510 -49.45 1.69 -23.95
C GLY A 510 -49.24 3.19 -24.19
N GLY A 511 -48.07 3.58 -24.76
CA GLY A 511 -47.71 4.96 -25.05
C GLY A 511 -48.05 5.46 -26.46
N ARG A 512 -48.88 4.76 -27.20
CA ARG A 512 -49.17 5.09 -28.62
C ARG A 512 -49.72 6.51 -28.87
N GLU A 513 -50.42 7.10 -27.91
CA GLU A 513 -50.98 8.46 -28.00
C GLU A 513 -50.09 9.51 -27.30
N THR A 514 -49.06 9.08 -26.59
CA THR A 514 -48.13 9.95 -25.86
C THR A 514 -47.17 10.64 -26.85
N PRO A 515 -46.74 11.89 -26.64
CA PRO A 515 -45.67 12.51 -27.42
C PRO A 515 -44.43 11.61 -27.42
N LEU A 516 -43.78 11.44 -28.58
CA LEU A 516 -42.69 10.44 -28.69
C LEU A 516 -41.53 10.70 -27.77
N LYS A 517 -41.20 11.94 -27.46
CA LYS A 517 -40.14 12.27 -26.49
C LYS A 517 -40.49 11.74 -25.09
N GLU A 518 -41.72 12.00 -24.64
CA GLU A 518 -42.19 11.50 -23.33
C GLU A 518 -42.25 9.97 -23.29
N LEU A 519 -42.65 9.33 -24.40
CA LEU A 519 -42.65 7.87 -24.51
C LEU A 519 -41.22 7.32 -24.45
N CYS A 520 -40.26 7.93 -25.13
CA CYS A 520 -38.87 7.54 -25.12
C CYS A 520 -38.29 7.61 -23.69
N ASP A 521 -38.50 8.74 -23.02
CA ASP A 521 -38.05 8.95 -21.61
C ASP A 521 -38.72 7.95 -20.66
N HIS A 522 -40.03 7.66 -20.88
CA HIS A 522 -40.76 6.68 -20.08
C HIS A 522 -40.26 5.25 -20.24
N VAL A 523 -39.92 4.85 -21.47
CA VAL A 523 -39.36 3.51 -21.74
C VAL A 523 -38.03 3.36 -21.02
N LEU A 524 -37.13 4.33 -21.16
CA LEU A 524 -35.80 4.30 -20.48
C LEU A 524 -35.94 4.28 -18.97
N ALA A 525 -36.84 5.10 -18.39
CA ALA A 525 -37.10 5.09 -16.96
C ALA A 525 -37.62 3.72 -16.47
N LYS A 526 -38.50 3.06 -17.26
CA LYS A 526 -39.03 1.73 -16.92
C LYS A 526 -37.99 0.62 -17.01
N VAL A 527 -37.04 0.71 -17.94
CA VAL A 527 -35.90 -0.21 -18.01
C VAL A 527 -34.99 0.01 -16.79
N ALA A 528 -34.71 1.25 -16.45
CA ALA A 528 -33.91 1.59 -15.24
C ALA A 528 -34.60 1.14 -13.94
N ASP A 529 -35.92 1.40 -13.80
CA ASP A 529 -36.73 0.93 -12.67
C ASP A 529 -36.68 -0.60 -12.52
N PHE A 530 -36.70 -1.33 -13.63
CA PHE A 530 -36.66 -2.79 -13.65
C PHE A 530 -35.27 -3.31 -13.22
N ALA A 531 -34.19 -2.69 -13.69
CA ALA A 531 -32.83 -3.06 -13.34
C ALA A 531 -32.52 -2.71 -11.89
N THR A 532 -33.19 -1.71 -11.30
CA THR A 532 -33.03 -1.24 -9.91
C THR A 532 -31.55 -1.02 -9.56
N ASP A 533 -30.95 -1.85 -8.68
CA ASP A 533 -29.57 -1.72 -8.17
C ASP A 533 -28.52 -2.40 -9.08
N MET A 534 -28.94 -2.99 -10.21
CA MET A 534 -28.00 -3.61 -11.14
C MET A 534 -27.36 -2.56 -12.05
N PRO A 535 -26.04 -2.61 -12.26
CA PRO A 535 -25.41 -1.71 -13.20
C PRO A 535 -25.89 -1.97 -14.61
N GLN A 536 -26.00 -0.90 -15.41
CA GLN A 536 -26.31 -1.03 -16.84
C GLN A 536 -25.25 -1.91 -17.52
N TYR A 537 -25.68 -2.98 -18.17
CA TYR A 537 -24.79 -3.97 -18.79
C TYR A 537 -24.35 -3.58 -20.19
N ASP A 538 -25.26 -2.99 -20.99
CA ASP A 538 -25.00 -2.59 -22.36
C ASP A 538 -25.58 -1.23 -22.70
N ASP A 539 -25.10 -0.64 -23.81
CA ASP A 539 -25.59 0.64 -24.31
C ASP A 539 -27.06 0.53 -24.68
N GLN A 540 -27.84 1.54 -24.39
CA GLN A 540 -29.27 1.57 -24.61
C GLN A 540 -29.63 2.64 -25.65
N THR A 541 -30.04 2.21 -26.81
CA THR A 541 -30.50 3.11 -27.89
C THR A 541 -31.92 2.84 -28.27
N LEU A 542 -32.70 3.89 -28.36
CA LEU A 542 -34.09 3.85 -28.76
C LEU A 542 -34.37 4.94 -29.81
N LEU A 543 -34.94 4.58 -30.96
CA LEU A 543 -35.39 5.49 -31.98
C LEU A 543 -36.85 5.22 -32.26
N LEU A 544 -37.70 6.25 -32.16
CA LEU A 544 -39.12 6.25 -32.37
C LEU A 544 -39.48 7.15 -33.56
N LEU A 545 -40.29 6.63 -34.49
CA LEU A 545 -40.80 7.36 -35.64
C LEU A 545 -42.30 7.15 -35.74
N ARG A 546 -43.10 8.22 -35.71
CA ARG A 546 -44.56 8.19 -35.91
C ARG A 546 -44.93 8.98 -37.15
N ARG A 547 -45.75 8.36 -38.06
CA ARG A 547 -46.34 9.11 -39.16
C ARG A 547 -47.48 9.97 -38.63
N ARG A 548 -47.47 11.29 -38.86
CA ARG A 548 -48.54 12.22 -38.46
C ARG A 548 -49.78 12.04 -39.36
N GLU A 549 -50.95 12.46 -38.88
CA GLU A 549 -52.11 12.68 -39.72
C GLU A 549 -51.83 13.91 -40.61
N SER A 550 -52.07 13.81 -41.89
CA SER A 550 -51.86 14.90 -42.86
C SER A 550 -52.91 15.98 -42.64
#